data_0c76fa419b731af9d85b149b267bb43a
#
_entry.id   0c76fa419b731af9d85b149b267bb43a
#
_cell.length_a   1.000
_cell.length_b   1.000
_cell.length_c   1.000
_cell.angle_alpha   90.00
_cell.angle_beta   90.00
_cell.angle_gamma   90.00
#
_symmetry.space_group_name_H-M   'P 1'
#
loop_
_entity.id
_entity.type
_entity.pdbx_description
1 polymer ?
#
loop_
_entity_poly.entity_id
_entity_poly.type
_entity_poly.pdbx_seq_one_letter_code
_entity_poly.pdbx_strand_id
1 'polypeptide(L)'
;IILLKYYVSNSKKYFQISTKLSINPNNWNFKSRSPTIKRGLASVESRQLTHQLNKLDELLQSTINKHGADLTKEHLTETFKPKKNIANNVVELYSEFLKEKKQQGTVTARTLQKYNVVFLKYKAFCAKQSKSHKIKELDDDFYVAFLAYLRHKDKLNDNTLARYLTFFKTFVIWCNRKGFDVNNDYTNVSVKKYQSDDVALNSKEVEILENADLNGADEKARDLFLIGVYSGQRFSDYSVFERADIQGDFIIKRSEKTENHSIIPLHDKLKNLLDKYDWRLPKISSQKFNVRIQFVCKNLEFNNEIKKTTYRGSQKTVELLPLWKMVASH
;
A
#
# COMPACT_ATOMS: atom_id res chain seq x y z
N ILE A 1 11.35 -12.76 -40.41
CA ILE A 1 11.22 -12.81 -38.95
C ILE A 1 12.61 -12.77 -38.32
N ILE A 2 12.79 -11.91 -37.31
CA ILE A 2 14.05 -11.78 -36.58
C ILE A 2 14.00 -12.75 -35.39
N LEU A 3 15.10 -13.48 -35.19
CA LEU A 3 15.27 -14.40 -34.07
C LEU A 3 16.29 -13.84 -33.09
N LEU A 4 15.96 -13.85 -31.80
CA LEU A 4 16.93 -13.64 -30.72
C LEU A 4 17.55 -14.97 -30.37
N LYS A 5 18.91 -15.04 -30.39
CA LYS A 5 19.65 -16.27 -30.11
C LYS A 5 20.75 -15.97 -29.09
N TYR A 6 20.80 -16.72 -28.00
CA TYR A 6 21.77 -16.57 -26.93
C TYR A 6 22.32 -17.93 -26.51
N TYR A 7 23.64 -18.05 -26.32
CA TYR A 7 24.30 -19.27 -25.86
C TYR A 7 24.37 -19.28 -24.33
N VAL A 8 23.74 -20.27 -23.71
CA VAL A 8 23.74 -20.46 -22.26
C VAL A 8 24.86 -21.42 -21.88
N SER A 9 25.95 -20.87 -21.33
CA SER A 9 27.19 -21.61 -21.06
C SER A 9 27.01 -22.82 -20.14
N ASN A 10 26.21 -22.63 -19.06
CA ASN A 10 25.97 -23.70 -18.07
C ASN A 10 25.23 -24.91 -18.63
N SER A 11 24.32 -24.72 -19.56
CA SER A 11 23.56 -25.80 -20.19
C SER A 11 24.16 -26.26 -21.50
N LYS A 12 25.21 -25.60 -21.98
CA LYS A 12 25.87 -25.83 -23.31
C LYS A 12 24.84 -25.83 -24.47
N LYS A 13 23.76 -25.07 -24.35
CA LYS A 13 22.65 -25.02 -25.31
C LYS A 13 22.34 -23.59 -25.73
N TYR A 14 21.80 -23.46 -26.94
CA TYR A 14 21.27 -22.19 -27.39
C TYR A 14 19.84 -22.00 -26.90
N PHE A 15 19.57 -20.80 -26.33
CA PHE A 15 18.26 -20.26 -26.22
C PHE A 15 17.90 -19.53 -27.52
N GLN A 16 16.74 -19.81 -28.10
CA GLN A 16 16.28 -19.16 -29.32
C GLN A 16 14.80 -18.87 -29.19
N ILE A 17 14.41 -17.65 -29.53
CA ILE A 17 13.01 -17.20 -29.52
C ILE A 17 12.74 -16.32 -30.73
N SER A 18 11.50 -16.43 -31.27
CA SER A 18 11.01 -15.49 -32.27
C SER A 18 10.68 -14.16 -31.62
N THR A 19 11.26 -13.08 -32.12
CA THR A 19 10.92 -11.71 -31.65
C THR A 19 9.54 -11.26 -32.13
N LYS A 20 8.93 -12.00 -33.07
CA LYS A 20 7.73 -11.61 -33.84
C LYS A 20 7.91 -10.33 -34.67
N LEU A 21 9.10 -9.80 -34.72
CA LEU A 21 9.46 -8.66 -35.57
C LEU A 21 9.90 -9.19 -36.94
N SER A 22 9.55 -8.45 -37.99
CA SER A 22 9.95 -8.76 -39.34
C SER A 22 10.49 -7.53 -40.02
N ILE A 23 11.38 -7.75 -40.97
CA ILE A 23 11.97 -6.71 -41.81
C ILE A 23 12.20 -7.29 -43.20
N ASN A 24 12.12 -6.45 -44.23
CA ASN A 24 12.55 -6.83 -45.56
C ASN A 24 14.06 -7.14 -45.52
N PRO A 25 14.50 -8.30 -46.03
CA PRO A 25 15.92 -8.69 -46.04
C PRO A 25 16.85 -7.62 -46.63
N ASN A 26 16.38 -6.85 -47.64
CA ASN A 26 17.14 -5.76 -48.26
C ASN A 26 17.39 -4.57 -47.34
N ASN A 27 16.66 -4.48 -46.22
CA ASN A 27 16.77 -3.48 -45.17
C ASN A 27 17.47 -3.98 -43.92
N TRP A 28 18.07 -5.16 -43.96
CA TRP A 28 18.79 -5.80 -42.88
C TRP A 28 20.27 -5.94 -43.21
N ASN A 29 21.15 -5.46 -42.33
CA ASN A 29 22.56 -5.69 -42.42
C ASN A 29 22.92 -6.98 -41.67
N PHE A 30 23.24 -8.04 -42.43
CA PHE A 30 23.56 -9.36 -41.87
C PHE A 30 24.89 -9.38 -41.11
N LYS A 31 25.83 -8.47 -41.45
CA LYS A 31 27.14 -8.40 -40.77
C LYS A 31 27.03 -7.72 -39.41
N SER A 32 26.34 -6.58 -39.32
CA SER A 32 26.07 -5.87 -38.05
C SER A 32 24.87 -6.41 -37.29
N ARG A 33 24.08 -7.29 -37.90
CA ARG A 33 22.82 -7.84 -37.33
C ARG A 33 21.84 -6.76 -36.89
N SER A 34 21.70 -5.70 -37.68
CA SER A 34 20.90 -4.53 -37.40
C SER A 34 20.15 -4.03 -38.65
N PRO A 35 19.04 -3.28 -38.44
CA PRO A 35 18.36 -2.62 -39.55
C PRO A 35 19.26 -1.60 -40.25
N THR A 36 19.21 -1.56 -41.59
CA THR A 36 19.91 -0.55 -42.36
C THR A 36 19.12 0.75 -42.37
N ILE A 37 19.70 1.85 -41.91
CA ILE A 37 19.05 3.17 -41.89
C ILE A 37 19.21 3.80 -43.24
N LYS A 38 18.13 3.85 -44.05
CA LYS A 38 18.03 4.56 -45.31
C LYS A 38 17.25 5.88 -45.14
N ARG A 39 17.44 6.84 -46.03
CA ARG A 39 16.67 8.10 -46.03
C ARG A 39 15.21 7.84 -46.46
N GLY A 40 14.23 8.59 -45.88
CA GLY A 40 12.80 8.51 -46.21
C GLY A 40 11.95 7.70 -45.20
N LEU A 41 10.73 7.30 -45.61
CA LEU A 41 9.77 6.54 -44.77
C LEU A 41 10.35 5.25 -44.18
N ALA A 42 11.17 4.53 -44.95
CA ALA A 42 11.88 3.34 -44.46
C ALA A 42 12.81 3.62 -43.26
N SER A 43 13.19 4.88 -43.02
CA SER A 43 13.99 5.25 -41.86
C SER A 43 13.20 5.26 -40.55
N VAL A 44 11.90 5.56 -40.61
CA VAL A 44 11.02 5.56 -39.44
C VAL A 44 10.78 4.10 -38.98
N GLU A 45 10.47 3.20 -39.89
CA GLU A 45 10.30 1.78 -39.60
C GLU A 45 11.58 1.16 -39.06
N SER A 46 12.74 1.47 -39.67
CA SER A 46 14.05 1.00 -39.20
C SER A 46 14.38 1.52 -37.79
N ARG A 47 14.06 2.75 -37.46
CA ARG A 47 14.26 3.31 -36.11
C ARG A 47 13.33 2.68 -35.08
N GLN A 48 12.05 2.49 -35.41
CA GLN A 48 11.10 1.81 -34.55
C GLN A 48 11.54 0.36 -34.28
N LEU A 49 11.98 -0.34 -35.32
CA LEU A 49 12.48 -1.70 -35.21
C LEU A 49 13.74 -1.75 -34.35
N THR A 50 14.69 -0.83 -34.55
CA THR A 50 15.91 -0.71 -33.72
C THR A 50 15.53 -0.49 -32.25
N HIS A 51 14.59 0.40 -31.98
CA HIS A 51 14.12 0.64 -30.61
C HIS A 51 13.51 -0.62 -29.97
N GLN A 52 12.71 -1.37 -30.73
CA GLN A 52 12.13 -2.64 -30.23
C GLN A 52 13.19 -3.72 -29.98
N LEU A 53 14.20 -3.80 -30.84
CA LEU A 53 15.32 -4.72 -30.67
C LEU A 53 16.17 -4.37 -29.45
N ASN A 54 16.46 -3.08 -29.24
CA ASN A 54 17.19 -2.60 -28.07
C ASN A 54 16.45 -2.95 -26.77
N LYS A 55 15.14 -2.79 -26.72
CA LYS A 55 14.34 -3.21 -25.56
C LYS A 55 14.45 -4.72 -25.27
N LEU A 56 14.49 -5.54 -26.32
CA LEU A 56 14.68 -6.99 -26.14
C LEU A 56 16.10 -7.31 -25.65
N ASP A 57 17.11 -6.58 -26.13
CA ASP A 57 18.48 -6.74 -25.66
C ASP A 57 18.65 -6.28 -24.22
N GLU A 58 18.11 -5.12 -23.83
CA GLU A 58 18.07 -4.66 -22.44
C GLU A 58 17.41 -5.69 -21.50
N LEU A 59 16.31 -6.31 -21.93
CA LEU A 59 15.63 -7.34 -21.18
C LEU A 59 16.52 -8.61 -21.05
N LEU A 60 17.21 -8.97 -22.09
CA LEU A 60 18.17 -10.08 -22.09
C LEU A 60 19.32 -9.78 -21.11
N GLN A 61 19.96 -8.61 -21.23
CA GLN A 61 21.07 -8.19 -20.38
C GLN A 61 20.66 -8.12 -18.91
N SER A 62 19.48 -7.57 -18.62
CA SER A 62 18.95 -7.52 -17.24
C SER A 62 18.76 -8.91 -16.66
N THR A 63 18.31 -9.87 -17.47
CA THR A 63 18.13 -11.27 -17.04
C THR A 63 19.47 -11.97 -16.80
N ILE A 64 20.45 -11.72 -17.68
CA ILE A 64 21.81 -12.24 -17.54
C ILE A 64 22.44 -11.70 -16.25
N ASN A 65 22.36 -10.37 -16.03
CA ASN A 65 22.92 -9.73 -14.83
C ASN A 65 22.27 -10.22 -13.53
N LYS A 66 20.96 -10.49 -13.58
CA LYS A 66 20.20 -10.99 -12.42
C LYS A 66 20.59 -12.41 -11.99
N HIS A 67 20.87 -13.27 -12.95
CA HIS A 67 21.14 -14.69 -12.69
C HIS A 67 22.61 -15.07 -12.78
N GLY A 68 23.44 -14.22 -13.40
CA GLY A 68 24.90 -14.43 -13.49
C GLY A 68 25.30 -15.83 -13.94
N ALA A 69 26.10 -16.49 -13.13
CA ALA A 69 26.57 -17.86 -13.41
C ALA A 69 25.45 -18.91 -13.38
N ASP A 70 24.34 -18.64 -12.67
CA ASP A 70 23.21 -19.58 -12.54
C ASP A 70 22.17 -19.42 -13.65
N LEU A 71 22.47 -18.66 -14.70
CA LEU A 71 21.56 -18.45 -15.82
C LEU A 71 21.24 -19.77 -16.52
N THR A 72 19.93 -20.09 -16.61
CA THR A 72 19.43 -21.27 -17.32
C THR A 72 18.55 -20.88 -18.50
N LYS A 73 18.29 -21.85 -19.39
CA LYS A 73 17.35 -21.68 -20.50
C LYS A 73 15.93 -21.40 -19.99
N GLU A 74 15.56 -21.95 -18.85
CA GLU A 74 14.28 -21.78 -18.19
C GLU A 74 14.09 -20.33 -17.76
N HIS A 75 15.08 -19.70 -17.16
CA HIS A 75 15.07 -18.27 -16.79
C HIS A 75 14.81 -17.37 -18.00
N LEU A 76 15.50 -17.63 -19.12
CA LEU A 76 15.26 -16.90 -20.36
C LEU A 76 13.88 -17.18 -20.95
N THR A 77 13.44 -18.44 -20.95
CA THR A 77 12.12 -18.81 -21.45
C THR A 77 11.02 -18.10 -20.66
N GLU A 78 11.15 -18.00 -19.35
CA GLU A 78 10.18 -17.32 -18.50
C GLU A 78 10.17 -15.81 -18.74
N THR A 79 11.34 -15.18 -18.88
CA THR A 79 11.47 -13.75 -19.19
C THR A 79 10.85 -13.38 -20.54
N PHE A 80 11.03 -14.21 -21.55
CA PHE A 80 10.53 -13.97 -22.92
C PHE A 80 9.20 -14.65 -23.22
N LYS A 81 8.54 -15.30 -22.26
CA LYS A 81 7.18 -15.80 -22.46
C LYS A 81 6.26 -14.66 -22.92
N PRO A 82 5.44 -14.86 -23.96
CA PRO A 82 4.47 -13.87 -24.34
C PRO A 82 3.55 -13.59 -23.17
N LYS A 83 3.48 -12.33 -22.74
CA LYS A 83 2.51 -11.91 -21.73
C LYS A 83 1.10 -12.27 -22.20
N LYS A 84 0.28 -12.80 -21.29
CA LYS A 84 -1.10 -13.20 -21.61
C LYS A 84 -1.86 -12.03 -22.25
N ASN A 85 -2.18 -12.18 -23.52
CA ASN A 85 -3.02 -11.23 -24.29
C ASN A 85 -4.51 -11.64 -24.17
N ILE A 86 -5.00 -11.81 -22.96
CA ILE A 86 -6.44 -12.02 -22.72
C ILE A 86 -7.07 -10.63 -22.63
N ALA A 87 -8.33 -10.49 -23.07
CA ALA A 87 -9.09 -9.24 -22.96
C ALA A 87 -9.27 -8.86 -21.49
N ASN A 88 -8.32 -8.10 -20.94
CA ASN A 88 -8.06 -8.01 -19.53
C ASN A 88 -8.70 -6.75 -18.99
N ASN A 89 -9.97 -6.84 -18.72
CA ASN A 89 -10.72 -5.83 -18.01
C ASN A 89 -10.20 -5.72 -16.57
N VAL A 90 -9.82 -4.52 -16.15
CA VAL A 90 -9.31 -4.24 -14.81
C VAL A 90 -10.28 -4.69 -13.71
N VAL A 91 -11.60 -4.59 -13.93
CA VAL A 91 -12.62 -5.01 -12.96
C VAL A 91 -12.57 -6.52 -12.71
N GLU A 92 -12.42 -7.32 -13.76
CA GLU A 92 -12.31 -8.79 -13.65
C GLU A 92 -11.01 -9.19 -12.98
N LEU A 93 -9.89 -8.61 -13.43
CA LEU A 93 -8.57 -8.87 -12.84
C LEU A 93 -8.48 -8.46 -11.38
N TYR A 94 -9.08 -7.33 -11.01
CA TYR A 94 -9.08 -6.89 -9.62
C TYR A 94 -9.90 -7.82 -8.73
N SER A 95 -11.01 -8.34 -9.25
CA SER A 95 -11.84 -9.34 -8.56
C SER A 95 -11.07 -10.65 -8.34
N GLU A 96 -10.30 -11.10 -9.36
CA GLU A 96 -9.41 -12.26 -9.26
C GLU A 96 -8.29 -12.02 -8.22
N PHE A 97 -7.66 -10.85 -8.25
CA PHE A 97 -6.65 -10.43 -7.28
C PHE A 97 -7.17 -10.51 -5.85
N LEU A 98 -8.36 -9.96 -5.57
CA LEU A 98 -8.97 -10.03 -4.23
C LEU A 98 -9.26 -11.45 -3.80
N LYS A 99 -9.78 -12.29 -4.71
CA LYS A 99 -10.03 -13.71 -4.44
C LYS A 99 -8.75 -14.46 -4.11
N GLU A 100 -7.69 -14.26 -4.89
CA GLU A 100 -6.39 -14.89 -4.66
C GLU A 100 -5.79 -14.44 -3.32
N LYS A 101 -5.80 -13.13 -3.02
CA LYS A 101 -5.30 -12.60 -1.74
C LYS A 101 -6.03 -13.18 -0.53
N LYS A 102 -7.34 -13.38 -0.66
CA LYS A 102 -8.15 -14.04 0.38
C LYS A 102 -7.79 -15.51 0.53
N GLN A 103 -7.61 -16.25 -0.56
CA GLN A 103 -7.27 -17.68 -0.55
C GLN A 103 -5.86 -17.95 -0.01
N GLN A 104 -4.88 -17.09 -0.35
CA GLN A 104 -3.50 -17.22 0.12
C GLN A 104 -3.34 -16.98 1.62
N GLY A 105 -4.26 -16.29 2.28
CA GLY A 105 -4.15 -15.95 3.70
C GLY A 105 -2.95 -15.04 4.06
N THR A 106 -2.25 -14.49 3.05
CA THR A 106 -1.01 -13.70 3.24
C THR A 106 -1.27 -12.27 3.70
N VAL A 107 -2.52 -11.85 3.74
CA VAL A 107 -2.94 -10.51 4.17
C VAL A 107 -4.06 -10.59 5.19
N THR A 108 -4.05 -9.68 6.16
CA THR A 108 -5.12 -9.61 7.15
C THR A 108 -6.47 -9.23 6.52
N ALA A 109 -7.58 -9.61 7.17
CA ALA A 109 -8.93 -9.21 6.74
C ALA A 109 -9.06 -7.68 6.59
N ARG A 110 -8.43 -6.90 7.48
CA ARG A 110 -8.39 -5.44 7.43
C ARG A 110 -7.63 -4.91 6.20
N THR A 111 -6.56 -5.58 5.80
CA THR A 111 -5.81 -5.23 4.57
C THR A 111 -6.62 -5.57 3.33
N LEU A 112 -7.29 -6.72 3.31
CA LEU A 112 -8.19 -7.11 2.21
C LEU A 112 -9.35 -6.10 2.04
N GLN A 113 -9.92 -5.63 3.16
CA GLN A 113 -10.94 -4.58 3.15
C GLN A 113 -10.43 -3.28 2.50
N LYS A 114 -9.17 -2.88 2.76
CA LYS A 114 -8.55 -1.70 2.15
C LYS A 114 -8.40 -1.85 0.62
N TYR A 115 -7.97 -3.01 0.14
CA TYR A 115 -7.96 -3.31 -1.30
C TYR A 115 -9.36 -3.19 -1.91
N ASN A 116 -10.37 -3.75 -1.23
CA ASN A 116 -11.75 -3.68 -1.70
C ASN A 116 -12.28 -2.24 -1.76
N VAL A 117 -11.95 -1.39 -0.78
CA VAL A 117 -12.31 0.03 -0.82
C VAL A 117 -11.76 0.72 -2.07
N VAL A 118 -10.48 0.49 -2.40
CA VAL A 118 -9.85 1.05 -3.61
C VAL A 118 -10.51 0.52 -4.87
N PHE A 119 -10.87 -0.76 -4.89
CA PHE A 119 -11.62 -1.35 -6.00
C PHE A 119 -12.99 -0.70 -6.21
N LEU A 120 -13.75 -0.48 -5.15
CA LEU A 120 -15.03 0.21 -5.23
C LEU A 120 -14.89 1.65 -5.74
N LYS A 121 -13.82 2.36 -5.34
CA LYS A 121 -13.50 3.70 -5.86
C LYS A 121 -13.17 3.66 -7.35
N TYR A 122 -12.39 2.69 -7.79
CA TYR A 122 -12.12 2.49 -9.20
C TYR A 122 -13.40 2.19 -10.01
N LYS A 123 -14.26 1.30 -9.51
CA LYS A 123 -15.57 1.03 -10.14
C LYS A 123 -16.43 2.27 -10.27
N ALA A 124 -16.50 3.08 -9.23
CA ALA A 124 -17.25 4.35 -9.26
C ALA A 124 -16.66 5.36 -10.26
N PHE A 125 -15.34 5.40 -10.40
CA PHE A 125 -14.67 6.18 -11.44
C PHE A 125 -15.04 5.72 -12.85
N CYS A 126 -14.99 4.41 -13.11
CA CYS A 126 -15.38 3.82 -14.38
C CYS A 126 -16.85 4.12 -14.72
N ALA A 127 -17.76 3.97 -13.76
CA ALA A 127 -19.18 4.27 -13.93
C ALA A 127 -19.41 5.74 -14.31
N LYS A 128 -18.66 6.68 -13.71
CA LYS A 128 -18.76 8.10 -14.07
C LYS A 128 -18.30 8.39 -15.50
N GLN A 129 -17.31 7.65 -15.99
CA GLN A 129 -16.78 7.81 -17.35
C GLN A 129 -17.52 6.98 -18.40
N SER A 130 -18.45 6.11 -17.97
CA SER A 130 -19.10 5.08 -18.83
C SER A 130 -18.06 4.24 -19.58
N LYS A 131 -16.87 4.05 -19.00
CA LYS A 131 -15.73 3.35 -19.59
C LYS A 131 -15.11 2.37 -18.59
N SER A 132 -14.86 1.15 -19.06
CA SER A 132 -14.03 0.18 -18.37
C SER A 132 -12.65 0.13 -19.05
N HIS A 133 -11.58 -0.03 -18.28
CA HIS A 133 -10.22 -0.02 -18.81
C HIS A 133 -9.67 -1.45 -18.92
N LYS A 134 -8.89 -1.68 -19.97
CA LYS A 134 -7.97 -2.83 -20.03
C LYS A 134 -6.73 -2.50 -19.21
N ILE A 135 -6.07 -3.52 -18.67
CA ILE A 135 -4.88 -3.32 -17.82
C ILE A 135 -3.76 -2.55 -18.54
N LYS A 136 -3.65 -2.69 -19.85
CA LYS A 136 -2.68 -1.97 -20.69
C LYS A 136 -3.00 -0.48 -20.84
N GLU A 137 -4.25 -0.08 -20.65
CA GLU A 137 -4.73 1.31 -20.75
C GLU A 137 -4.49 2.11 -19.46
N LEU A 138 -3.85 1.51 -18.45
CA LEU A 138 -3.49 2.19 -17.22
C LEU A 138 -2.17 2.97 -17.42
N ASP A 139 -2.22 3.98 -18.27
CA ASP A 139 -1.15 4.92 -18.61
C ASP A 139 -1.12 6.15 -17.68
N ASP A 140 -0.20 7.08 -17.93
CA ASP A 140 -0.10 8.31 -17.14
C ASP A 140 -1.42 9.11 -17.14
N ASP A 141 -2.10 9.23 -18.29
CA ASP A 141 -3.38 9.93 -18.41
C ASP A 141 -4.46 9.30 -17.53
N PHE A 142 -4.52 7.97 -17.50
CA PHE A 142 -5.40 7.24 -16.58
C PHE A 142 -5.10 7.61 -15.13
N TYR A 143 -3.83 7.57 -14.70
CA TYR A 143 -3.48 7.87 -13.30
C TYR A 143 -3.79 9.31 -12.95
N VAL A 144 -3.52 10.26 -13.82
CA VAL A 144 -3.87 11.67 -13.63
C VAL A 144 -5.38 11.83 -13.45
N ALA A 145 -6.18 11.24 -14.33
CA ALA A 145 -7.62 11.31 -14.27
C ALA A 145 -8.21 10.61 -13.02
N PHE A 146 -7.71 9.44 -12.66
CA PHE A 146 -8.17 8.69 -11.49
C PHE A 146 -7.83 9.41 -10.17
N LEU A 147 -6.60 9.92 -10.04
CA LEU A 147 -6.18 10.69 -8.87
C LEU A 147 -6.95 12.00 -8.75
N ALA A 148 -7.20 12.71 -9.87
CA ALA A 148 -8.04 13.89 -9.89
C ALA A 148 -9.48 13.59 -9.44
N TYR A 149 -10.06 12.49 -9.91
CA TYR A 149 -11.37 12.03 -9.48
C TYR A 149 -11.43 11.81 -7.96
N LEU A 150 -10.47 11.05 -7.41
CA LEU A 150 -10.40 10.78 -5.97
C LEU A 150 -10.20 12.05 -5.13
N ARG A 151 -9.41 13.01 -5.65
CA ARG A 151 -9.15 14.28 -4.97
C ARG A 151 -10.37 15.20 -4.95
N HIS A 152 -11.07 15.33 -6.08
CA HIS A 152 -12.15 16.30 -6.24
C HIS A 152 -13.52 15.74 -5.87
N LYS A 153 -13.86 14.52 -6.32
CA LYS A 153 -15.16 13.91 -6.06
C LYS A 153 -15.26 13.36 -4.63
N ASP A 154 -14.25 12.63 -4.19
CA ASP A 154 -14.23 12.01 -2.86
C ASP A 154 -13.61 12.93 -1.80
N LYS A 155 -13.11 14.09 -2.19
CA LYS A 155 -12.47 15.09 -1.31
C LYS A 155 -11.36 14.49 -0.41
N LEU A 156 -10.62 13.49 -0.93
CA LEU A 156 -9.56 12.83 -0.19
C LEU A 156 -8.35 13.76 0.00
N ASN A 157 -7.75 13.72 1.18
CA ASN A 157 -6.46 14.33 1.43
C ASN A 157 -5.32 13.51 0.79
N ASP A 158 -4.16 14.15 0.58
CA ASP A 158 -3.05 13.54 -0.15
C ASP A 158 -2.48 12.30 0.57
N ASN A 159 -2.48 12.24 1.89
CA ASN A 159 -2.04 11.04 2.62
C ASN A 159 -2.93 9.82 2.35
N THR A 160 -4.25 10.03 2.29
CA THR A 160 -5.20 8.97 1.94
C THR A 160 -5.08 8.59 0.48
N LEU A 161 -4.92 9.59 -0.41
CA LEU A 161 -4.74 9.39 -1.84
C LEU A 161 -3.46 8.59 -2.13
N ALA A 162 -2.34 8.92 -1.47
CA ALA A 162 -1.09 8.16 -1.57
C ALA A 162 -1.24 6.70 -1.14
N ARG A 163 -2.04 6.42 -0.09
CA ARG A 163 -2.36 5.05 0.33
C ARG A 163 -3.17 4.31 -0.73
N TYR A 164 -4.20 4.95 -1.28
CA TYR A 164 -5.04 4.33 -2.32
C TYR A 164 -4.21 4.01 -3.57
N LEU A 165 -3.35 4.94 -3.99
CA LEU A 165 -2.41 4.70 -5.09
C LEU A 165 -1.50 3.50 -4.80
N THR A 166 -0.95 3.38 -3.58
CA THR A 166 -0.10 2.25 -3.19
C THR A 166 -0.86 0.92 -3.29
N PHE A 167 -2.11 0.85 -2.82
CA PHE A 167 -2.93 -0.36 -2.94
C PHE A 167 -3.25 -0.69 -4.40
N PHE A 168 -3.56 0.32 -5.22
CA PHE A 168 -3.83 0.13 -6.63
C PHE A 168 -2.58 -0.35 -7.39
N LYS A 169 -1.42 0.24 -7.12
CA LYS A 169 -0.13 -0.22 -7.68
C LYS A 169 0.20 -1.67 -7.30
N THR A 170 -0.13 -2.09 -6.08
CA THR A 170 0.06 -3.50 -5.66
C THR A 170 -0.73 -4.46 -6.54
N PHE A 171 -1.94 -4.09 -6.95
CA PHE A 171 -2.72 -4.84 -7.92
C PHE A 171 -2.06 -4.86 -9.31
N VAL A 172 -1.58 -3.72 -9.82
CA VAL A 172 -0.90 -3.65 -11.12
C VAL A 172 0.38 -4.50 -11.13
N ILE A 173 1.16 -4.46 -10.04
CA ILE A 173 2.35 -5.31 -9.85
C ILE A 173 1.95 -6.79 -9.86
N TRP A 174 0.83 -7.15 -9.22
CA TRP A 174 0.32 -8.52 -9.27
C TRP A 174 -0.03 -8.94 -10.71
N CYS A 175 -0.71 -8.08 -11.48
CA CYS A 175 -0.98 -8.32 -12.89
C CYS A 175 0.32 -8.56 -13.69
N ASN A 176 1.33 -7.73 -13.49
CA ASN A 176 2.63 -7.88 -14.16
C ASN A 176 3.28 -9.23 -13.83
N ARG A 177 3.28 -9.64 -12.53
CA ARG A 177 3.80 -10.95 -12.10
C ARG A 177 3.03 -12.13 -12.70
N LYS A 178 1.73 -11.98 -12.94
CA LYS A 178 0.89 -12.99 -13.62
C LYS A 178 1.12 -13.06 -15.13
N GLY A 179 1.96 -12.18 -15.69
CA GLY A 179 2.30 -12.14 -17.11
C GLY A 179 1.30 -11.37 -17.97
N PHE A 180 0.46 -10.52 -17.37
CA PHE A 180 -0.38 -9.60 -18.12
C PHE A 180 0.46 -8.44 -18.69
N ASP A 181 0.10 -7.96 -19.88
CA ASP A 181 0.76 -6.81 -20.51
C ASP A 181 0.30 -5.51 -19.83
N VAL A 182 1.11 -5.04 -18.85
CA VAL A 182 0.82 -3.81 -18.11
C VAL A 182 1.64 -2.65 -18.67
N ASN A 183 1.08 -1.43 -18.63
CA ASN A 183 1.85 -0.23 -18.84
C ASN A 183 2.73 0.04 -17.60
N ASN A 184 4.00 0.42 -17.79
CA ASN A 184 4.94 0.66 -16.69
C ASN A 184 4.83 2.07 -16.07
N ASP A 185 3.97 2.93 -16.56
CA ASP A 185 3.80 4.31 -16.09
C ASP A 185 3.46 4.38 -14.60
N TYR A 186 2.82 3.32 -14.05
CA TYR A 186 2.57 3.22 -12.61
C TYR A 186 3.82 3.41 -11.75
N THR A 187 5.02 3.18 -12.27
CA THR A 187 6.27 3.34 -11.51
C THR A 187 6.56 4.80 -11.23
N ASN A 188 6.22 5.70 -12.15
CA ASN A 188 6.52 7.12 -12.11
C ASN A 188 5.50 7.94 -11.33
N VAL A 189 4.26 7.45 -11.24
CA VAL A 189 3.18 8.15 -10.55
C VAL A 189 3.36 8.12 -9.04
N SER A 190 3.34 9.26 -8.39
CA SER A 190 3.43 9.37 -6.93
C SER A 190 2.51 10.48 -6.40
N VAL A 191 2.15 10.37 -5.14
CA VAL A 191 1.45 11.43 -4.40
C VAL A 191 2.29 11.77 -3.18
N LYS A 192 2.59 13.05 -3.00
CA LYS A 192 3.36 13.54 -1.86
C LYS A 192 2.64 13.21 -0.56
N LYS A 193 3.37 12.66 0.40
CA LYS A 193 2.90 12.44 1.77
C LYS A 193 3.37 13.60 2.65
N TYR A 194 2.51 13.96 3.57
CA TYR A 194 2.79 15.00 4.55
C TYR A 194 2.76 14.37 5.94
N GLN A 195 3.58 14.91 6.84
CA GLN A 195 3.51 14.54 8.24
C GLN A 195 2.16 14.97 8.81
N SER A 196 1.51 14.11 9.59
CA SER A 196 0.31 14.46 10.35
C SER A 196 0.70 15.25 11.59
N ASP A 197 -0.16 16.17 12.00
CA ASP A 197 -0.01 16.83 13.30
C ASP A 197 -0.42 15.81 14.37
N ASP A 198 0.54 15.39 15.19
CA ASP A 198 0.32 14.47 16.30
C ASP A 198 0.07 15.29 17.57
N VAL A 199 -0.91 14.88 18.36
CA VAL A 199 -1.33 15.55 19.60
C VAL A 199 -1.23 14.56 20.74
N ALA A 200 -0.58 14.96 21.83
CA ALA A 200 -0.53 14.21 23.07
C ALA A 200 -1.09 15.07 24.22
N LEU A 201 -1.74 14.42 25.17
CA LEU A 201 -2.13 15.06 26.42
C LEU A 201 -0.89 15.35 27.25
N ASN A 202 -0.85 16.52 27.88
CA ASN A 202 0.18 16.83 28.85
C ASN A 202 -0.13 16.20 30.22
N SER A 203 0.83 16.27 31.17
CA SER A 203 0.69 15.63 32.49
C SER A 203 -0.52 16.15 33.28
N LYS A 204 -0.85 17.45 33.16
CA LYS A 204 -2.01 18.06 33.87
C LYS A 204 -3.33 17.53 33.29
N GLU A 205 -3.40 17.40 31.97
CA GLU A 205 -4.59 16.85 31.29
C GLU A 205 -4.80 15.35 31.62
N VAL A 206 -3.70 14.60 31.74
CA VAL A 206 -3.76 13.21 32.23
C VAL A 206 -4.24 13.16 33.69
N GLU A 207 -3.73 14.04 34.57
CA GLU A 207 -4.16 14.14 35.96
C GLU A 207 -5.64 14.50 36.11
N ILE A 208 -6.17 15.39 35.26
CA ILE A 208 -7.62 15.71 35.20
C ILE A 208 -8.42 14.43 34.86
N LEU A 209 -7.95 13.64 33.89
CA LEU A 209 -8.60 12.37 33.55
C LEU A 209 -8.53 11.36 34.70
N GLU A 210 -7.38 11.25 35.39
CA GLU A 210 -7.22 10.35 36.56
C GLU A 210 -8.24 10.66 37.66
N ASN A 211 -8.40 11.95 37.97
CA ASN A 211 -9.22 12.41 39.09
C ASN A 211 -10.68 12.65 38.73
N ALA A 212 -11.08 12.44 37.45
CA ALA A 212 -12.44 12.64 37.02
C ALA A 212 -13.43 11.67 37.69
N ASP A 213 -14.47 12.19 38.31
CA ASP A 213 -15.56 11.38 38.85
C ASP A 213 -16.50 10.96 37.71
N LEU A 214 -16.29 9.73 37.26
CA LEU A 214 -16.97 9.13 36.11
C LEU A 214 -17.55 7.77 36.51
N ASN A 215 -18.61 7.36 35.83
CA ASN A 215 -19.25 6.08 36.06
C ASN A 215 -19.56 5.34 34.76
N GLY A 216 -19.81 4.04 34.86
CA GLY A 216 -20.32 3.21 33.77
C GLY A 216 -19.42 3.16 32.55
N ALA A 217 -19.91 3.57 31.38
CA ALA A 217 -19.18 3.47 30.11
C ALA A 217 -18.10 4.54 29.97
N ASP A 218 -18.27 5.71 30.59
CA ASP A 218 -17.31 6.81 30.54
C ASP A 218 -16.10 6.51 31.41
N GLU A 219 -16.31 5.95 32.61
CA GLU A 219 -15.24 5.45 33.47
C GLU A 219 -14.41 4.36 32.76
N LYS A 220 -15.09 3.37 32.15
CA LYS A 220 -14.42 2.30 31.42
C LYS A 220 -13.57 2.83 30.24
N ALA A 221 -14.06 3.83 29.53
CA ALA A 221 -13.31 4.45 28.44
C ALA A 221 -12.10 5.23 28.97
N ARG A 222 -12.25 6.01 30.05
CA ARG A 222 -11.19 6.72 30.73
C ARG A 222 -10.10 5.75 31.21
N ASP A 223 -10.49 4.68 31.89
CA ASP A 223 -9.54 3.69 32.41
C ASP A 223 -8.77 2.99 31.31
N LEU A 224 -9.44 2.57 30.23
CA LEU A 224 -8.77 2.01 29.05
C LEU A 224 -7.80 3.03 28.40
N PHE A 225 -8.17 4.31 28.37
CA PHE A 225 -7.29 5.35 27.85
C PHE A 225 -6.03 5.48 28.71
N LEU A 226 -6.17 5.52 30.02
CA LEU A 226 -5.05 5.60 30.99
C LEU A 226 -4.16 4.37 30.93
N ILE A 227 -4.71 3.17 30.75
CA ILE A 227 -3.92 1.95 30.50
C ILE A 227 -3.06 2.12 29.24
N GLY A 228 -3.62 2.70 28.16
CA GLY A 228 -2.88 3.03 26.96
C GLY A 228 -1.76 4.05 27.20
N VAL A 229 -2.05 5.12 27.95
CA VAL A 229 -1.08 6.16 28.33
C VAL A 229 0.08 5.56 29.13
N TYR A 230 -0.22 4.76 30.15
CA TYR A 230 0.80 4.20 31.04
C TYR A 230 1.58 3.06 30.43
N SER A 231 1.00 2.30 29.50
CA SER A 231 1.70 1.21 28.83
C SER A 231 2.47 1.66 27.58
N GLY A 232 2.11 2.79 26.97
CA GLY A 232 2.67 3.23 25.68
C GLY A 232 2.35 2.29 24.51
N GLN A 233 1.39 1.38 24.70
CA GLN A 233 1.06 0.38 23.70
C GLN A 233 -0.10 0.81 22.78
N ARG A 234 -0.25 0.10 21.63
CA ARG A 234 -1.39 0.33 20.75
C ARG A 234 -2.67 -0.23 21.39
N PHE A 235 -3.81 0.36 21.06
CA PHE A 235 -5.12 -0.11 21.53
C PHE A 235 -5.33 -1.61 21.31
N SER A 236 -4.94 -2.16 20.15
CA SER A 236 -5.02 -3.61 19.88
C SER A 236 -4.24 -4.45 20.85
N ASP A 237 -3.12 -3.92 21.37
CA ASP A 237 -2.19 -4.66 22.21
C ASP A 237 -2.58 -4.52 23.70
N TYR A 238 -2.83 -3.30 24.19
CA TYR A 238 -3.16 -3.10 25.61
C TYR A 238 -4.59 -3.50 25.98
N SER A 239 -5.55 -3.42 25.06
CA SER A 239 -6.94 -3.78 25.36
C SER A 239 -7.17 -5.28 25.61
N VAL A 240 -6.14 -6.08 25.42
CA VAL A 240 -6.12 -7.54 25.64
C VAL A 240 -5.02 -7.98 26.59
N PHE A 241 -4.58 -7.12 27.52
CA PHE A 241 -3.66 -7.51 28.58
C PHE A 241 -4.32 -8.53 29.51
N GLU A 242 -3.57 -9.55 29.88
CA GLU A 242 -3.99 -10.63 30.75
C GLU A 242 -2.93 -10.89 31.84
N ARG A 243 -3.34 -11.49 32.97
CA ARG A 243 -2.40 -11.87 34.03
C ARG A 243 -1.24 -12.76 33.55
N ALA A 244 -1.50 -13.57 32.54
CA ALA A 244 -0.48 -14.43 31.94
C ALA A 244 0.66 -13.65 31.24
N ASP A 245 0.43 -12.38 30.92
CA ASP A 245 1.46 -11.52 30.30
C ASP A 245 2.49 -10.99 31.33
N ILE A 246 2.26 -11.19 32.65
CA ILE A 246 3.14 -10.68 33.73
C ILE A 246 4.38 -11.59 33.87
N GLN A 247 5.55 -10.95 33.89
CA GLN A 247 6.83 -11.60 34.22
C GLN A 247 7.63 -10.68 35.15
N GLY A 248 7.60 -11.00 36.46
CA GLY A 248 8.18 -10.11 37.49
C GLY A 248 7.48 -8.76 37.52
N ASP A 249 8.25 -7.67 37.41
CA ASP A 249 7.75 -6.30 37.40
C ASP A 249 7.40 -5.77 36.02
N PHE A 250 7.21 -6.66 35.05
CA PHE A 250 6.97 -6.29 33.65
C PHE A 250 5.76 -7.03 33.07
N ILE A 251 5.10 -6.37 32.12
CA ILE A 251 4.20 -7.03 31.16
C ILE A 251 4.99 -7.30 29.90
N ILE A 252 5.03 -8.56 29.44
CA ILE A 252 5.66 -8.95 28.18
C ILE A 252 4.57 -9.33 27.19
N LYS A 253 4.38 -8.50 26.17
CA LYS A 253 3.34 -8.67 25.15
C LYS A 253 3.92 -8.70 23.76
N ARG A 254 3.50 -9.67 22.95
CA ARG A 254 3.79 -9.69 21.52
C ARG A 254 2.79 -8.79 20.79
N SER A 255 3.29 -7.78 20.08
CA SER A 255 2.43 -6.86 19.32
C SER A 255 1.73 -7.57 18.17
N GLU A 256 0.40 -7.44 18.08
CA GLU A 256 -0.42 -8.04 17.02
C GLU A 256 0.02 -7.61 15.61
N LYS A 257 0.47 -6.36 15.46
CA LYS A 257 0.77 -5.77 14.15
C LYS A 257 2.19 -6.05 13.66
N THR A 258 3.17 -6.08 14.56
CA THR A 258 4.60 -6.13 14.19
C THR A 258 5.30 -7.40 14.65
N GLU A 259 4.60 -8.23 15.43
CA GLU A 259 5.08 -9.47 16.05
C GLU A 259 6.28 -9.29 16.99
N ASN A 260 6.70 -8.04 17.26
CA ASN A 260 7.77 -7.74 18.19
C ASN A 260 7.28 -7.87 19.63
N HIS A 261 8.17 -8.33 20.52
CA HIS A 261 7.93 -8.30 21.95
C HIS A 261 8.11 -6.91 22.51
N SER A 262 7.13 -6.43 23.29
CA SER A 262 7.20 -5.22 24.09
C SER A 262 7.37 -5.60 25.55
N ILE A 263 8.33 -5.01 26.24
CA ILE A 263 8.58 -5.14 27.68
C ILE A 263 8.09 -3.86 28.32
N ILE A 264 7.05 -3.92 29.11
CA ILE A 264 6.33 -2.78 29.66
C ILE A 264 6.46 -2.82 31.20
N PRO A 265 7.07 -1.79 31.84
CA PRO A 265 7.13 -1.72 33.30
C PRO A 265 5.73 -1.70 33.91
N LEU A 266 5.48 -2.59 34.88
CA LEU A 266 4.22 -2.66 35.61
C LEU A 266 4.27 -1.74 36.83
N HIS A 267 4.24 -0.42 36.60
CA HIS A 267 4.22 0.55 37.70
C HIS A 267 2.83 0.65 38.36
N ASP A 268 2.77 1.16 39.57
CA ASP A 268 1.59 1.13 40.44
C ASP A 268 0.29 1.63 39.79
N LYS A 269 0.34 2.76 39.06
CA LYS A 269 -0.86 3.31 38.39
C LYS A 269 -1.41 2.34 37.34
N LEU A 270 -0.56 1.72 36.54
CA LEU A 270 -0.96 0.72 35.55
C LEU A 270 -1.52 -0.53 36.22
N LYS A 271 -0.80 -1.03 37.25
CA LYS A 271 -1.22 -2.19 38.00
C LYS A 271 -2.58 -2.00 38.65
N ASN A 272 -2.81 -0.89 39.35
CA ASN A 272 -4.08 -0.58 40.01
C ASN A 272 -5.26 -0.55 39.02
N LEU A 273 -5.07 -0.01 37.81
CA LEU A 273 -6.08 -0.01 36.76
C LEU A 273 -6.37 -1.42 36.26
N LEU A 274 -5.36 -2.25 36.05
CA LEU A 274 -5.52 -3.62 35.60
C LEU A 274 -6.18 -4.50 36.68
N ASP A 275 -5.77 -4.35 37.94
CA ASP A 275 -6.32 -5.06 39.08
C ASP A 275 -7.78 -4.67 39.37
N LYS A 276 -8.17 -3.40 39.13
CA LYS A 276 -9.57 -2.94 39.21
C LYS A 276 -10.53 -3.78 38.36
N TYR A 277 -10.06 -4.28 37.22
CA TYR A 277 -10.80 -5.13 36.30
C TYR A 277 -10.48 -6.62 36.43
N ASP A 278 -9.73 -7.02 37.45
CA ASP A 278 -9.22 -8.39 37.60
C ASP A 278 -8.55 -8.88 36.30
N TRP A 279 -7.84 -7.96 35.60
CA TRP A 279 -7.21 -8.21 34.29
C TRP A 279 -8.19 -8.63 33.17
N ARG A 280 -9.47 -8.38 33.36
CA ARG A 280 -10.53 -8.64 32.38
C ARG A 280 -11.05 -7.31 31.81
N LEU A 281 -10.25 -6.71 30.97
CA LEU A 281 -10.52 -5.37 30.48
C LEU A 281 -11.83 -5.26 29.71
N PRO A 282 -12.49 -4.08 29.74
CA PRO A 282 -13.74 -3.84 29.01
C PRO A 282 -13.58 -4.05 27.51
N LYS A 283 -14.42 -4.92 26.93
CA LYS A 283 -14.42 -5.19 25.49
C LYS A 283 -15.19 -4.09 24.74
N ILE A 284 -14.48 -3.26 24.03
CA ILE A 284 -15.03 -2.18 23.20
C ILE A 284 -14.28 -2.11 21.88
N SER A 285 -14.97 -1.81 20.79
CA SER A 285 -14.26 -1.56 19.52
C SER A 285 -13.50 -0.22 19.57
N SER A 286 -12.33 -0.14 18.92
CA SER A 286 -11.52 1.08 18.85
C SER A 286 -12.33 2.30 18.38
N GLN A 287 -13.29 2.11 17.46
CA GLN A 287 -14.15 3.19 16.98
C GLN A 287 -15.09 3.72 18.08
N LYS A 288 -15.78 2.82 18.80
CA LYS A 288 -16.66 3.21 19.93
C LYS A 288 -15.85 3.81 21.07
N PHE A 289 -14.67 3.27 21.34
CA PHE A 289 -13.74 3.79 22.33
C PHE A 289 -13.35 5.24 22.02
N ASN A 290 -12.90 5.53 20.78
CA ASN A 290 -12.52 6.89 20.38
C ASN A 290 -13.66 7.89 20.53
N VAL A 291 -14.87 7.51 20.12
CA VAL A 291 -16.05 8.38 20.31
C VAL A 291 -16.30 8.66 21.80
N ARG A 292 -16.17 7.63 22.65
CA ARG A 292 -16.47 7.77 24.07
C ARG A 292 -15.41 8.60 24.81
N ILE A 293 -14.11 8.36 24.53
CA ILE A 293 -13.05 9.15 25.18
C ILE A 293 -13.09 10.62 24.74
N GLN A 294 -13.44 10.90 23.48
CA GLN A 294 -13.68 12.26 23.01
C GLN A 294 -14.83 12.94 23.75
N PHE A 295 -15.91 12.20 24.02
CA PHE A 295 -17.03 12.69 24.81
C PHE A 295 -16.61 13.01 26.24
N VAL A 296 -15.85 12.11 26.89
CA VAL A 296 -15.29 12.34 28.23
C VAL A 296 -14.41 13.60 28.25
N CYS A 297 -13.46 13.72 27.32
CA CYS A 297 -12.57 14.88 27.25
C CYS A 297 -13.33 16.19 26.97
N LYS A 298 -14.42 16.11 26.19
CA LYS A 298 -15.30 17.27 25.96
C LYS A 298 -15.99 17.75 27.24
N ASN A 299 -16.50 16.81 28.05
CA ASN A 299 -17.15 17.13 29.33
C ASN A 299 -16.15 17.64 30.38
N LEU A 300 -14.88 17.25 30.27
CA LEU A 300 -13.79 17.76 31.09
C LEU A 300 -13.15 19.04 30.54
N GLU A 301 -13.81 19.68 29.55
CA GLU A 301 -13.45 20.96 28.96
C GLU A 301 -12.05 21.02 28.34
N PHE A 302 -11.59 19.95 27.68
CA PHE A 302 -10.35 19.95 26.92
C PHE A 302 -10.50 20.78 25.63
N ASN A 303 -10.70 22.10 25.82
CA ASN A 303 -11.07 23.03 24.73
C ASN A 303 -9.88 23.77 24.11
N ASN A 304 -8.65 23.50 24.53
CA ASN A 304 -7.46 24.11 23.95
C ASN A 304 -7.46 23.93 22.41
N GLU A 305 -7.25 25.01 21.68
CA GLU A 305 -7.26 24.97 20.21
C GLU A 305 -5.95 24.37 19.68
N ILE A 306 -6.11 23.33 18.87
CA ILE A 306 -5.02 22.61 18.22
C ILE A 306 -5.11 22.84 16.71
N LYS A 307 -3.98 23.21 16.10
CA LYS A 307 -3.89 23.33 14.64
C LYS A 307 -3.85 21.95 13.99
N LYS A 308 -4.80 21.69 13.10
CA LYS A 308 -4.79 20.50 12.23
C LYS A 308 -4.58 20.91 10.80
N THR A 309 -3.48 20.48 10.23
CA THR A 309 -3.12 20.78 8.85
C THR A 309 -3.47 19.59 7.93
N THR A 310 -4.18 19.87 6.85
CA THR A 310 -4.47 18.87 5.81
C THR A 310 -4.06 19.43 4.46
N TYR A 311 -3.63 18.52 3.56
CA TYR A 311 -3.19 18.87 2.21
C TYR A 311 -4.06 18.13 1.18
N ARG A 312 -4.47 18.89 0.15
CA ARG A 312 -5.22 18.37 -0.99
C ARG A 312 -4.65 18.99 -2.27
N GLY A 313 -3.68 18.33 -2.88
CA GLY A 313 -2.88 18.91 -3.97
C GLY A 313 -2.06 20.09 -3.47
N SER A 314 -2.18 21.21 -4.14
CA SER A 314 -1.51 22.47 -3.74
C SER A 314 -2.22 23.19 -2.58
N GLN A 315 -3.45 22.78 -2.24
CA GLN A 315 -4.24 23.44 -1.21
C GLN A 315 -3.84 22.91 0.18
N LYS A 316 -3.41 23.84 1.03
CA LYS A 316 -3.19 23.62 2.46
C LYS A 316 -4.40 24.17 3.21
N THR A 317 -5.06 23.35 3.99
CA THR A 317 -6.14 23.76 4.89
C THR A 317 -5.66 23.61 6.32
N VAL A 318 -5.84 24.68 7.12
CA VAL A 318 -5.55 24.68 8.55
C VAL A 318 -6.87 24.88 9.28
N GLU A 319 -7.22 23.94 10.13
CA GLU A 319 -8.39 23.99 11.01
C GLU A 319 -7.93 24.11 12.45
N LEU A 320 -8.57 24.97 13.22
CA LEU A 320 -8.44 25.00 14.68
C LEU A 320 -9.50 24.06 15.25
N LEU A 321 -9.06 23.02 15.91
CA LEU A 321 -9.94 22.04 16.54
C LEU A 321 -9.70 22.02 18.05
N PRO A 322 -10.73 21.88 18.87
CA PRO A 322 -10.53 21.70 20.30
C PRO A 322 -9.83 20.36 20.57
N LEU A 323 -8.95 20.36 21.56
CA LEU A 323 -8.11 19.20 21.92
C LEU A 323 -8.92 17.91 22.05
N TRP A 324 -10.11 17.97 22.66
CA TRP A 324 -10.95 16.79 22.82
C TRP A 324 -11.29 16.07 21.51
N LYS A 325 -11.38 16.78 20.37
CA LYS A 325 -11.59 16.17 19.05
C LYS A 325 -10.38 15.42 18.53
N MET A 326 -9.20 15.74 19.04
CA MET A 326 -7.93 15.13 18.61
C MET A 326 -7.55 13.92 19.46
N VAL A 327 -8.12 13.77 20.66
CA VAL A 327 -7.87 12.63 21.53
C VAL A 327 -8.39 11.34 20.88
N ALA A 328 -7.54 10.34 20.85
CA ALA A 328 -7.84 9.02 20.26
C ALA A 328 -6.98 7.92 20.92
N SER A 329 -7.20 6.69 20.50
CA SER A 329 -6.47 5.50 20.96
C SER A 329 -5.00 5.44 20.55
N HIS A 330 -4.43 6.53 20.08
CA HIS A 330 -3.03 6.60 19.59
C HIS A 330 -2.32 7.74 20.25
#